data_b2fcfb7d3f8c3737f1a82bb368efc63d
#
_entry.id   b2fcfb7d3f8c3737f1a82bb368efc63d
#
_cell.length_a   1.000
_cell.length_b   1.000
_cell.length_c   1.000
_cell.angle_alpha   90.00
_cell.angle_beta   90.00
_cell.angle_gamma   90.00
#
_symmetry.space_group_name_H-M   'P 1'
#
loop_
_entity.id
_entity.type
_entity.pdbx_description
1 polymer ?
#
loop_
_entity_poly.entity_id
_entity_poly.type
_entity_poly.pdbx_seq_one_letter_code
_entity_poly.pdbx_strand_id
1 'polypeptide(L)' 'IKRVRRISKQTKVNKARKSRYKNALKKMNFLIEKKDKSQAIKFLPKLNSELMKIAKTGVIKKRNASRNVSRITKRINSL' A
#
# COMPACT_ATOMS: atom_id res chain seq x y z
N ILE A 1 -15.58 26.97 12.11
CA ILE A 1 -15.89 25.78 12.95
C ILE A 1 -16.19 24.58 12.03
N LYS A 2 -17.03 24.74 11.03
CA LYS A 2 -17.31 23.67 10.06
C LYS A 2 -16.05 23.22 9.29
N ARG A 3 -15.16 24.16 8.97
CA ARG A 3 -13.87 23.85 8.32
C ARG A 3 -12.97 22.99 9.21
N VAL A 4 -12.92 23.30 10.50
CA VAL A 4 -12.10 22.55 11.46
C VAL A 4 -12.59 21.10 11.56
N ARG A 5 -13.90 20.87 11.63
CA ARG A 5 -14.50 19.55 11.65
C ARG A 5 -14.19 18.76 10.37
N ARG A 6 -14.29 19.42 9.20
CA ARG A 6 -13.95 18.81 7.90
C ARG A 6 -12.48 18.39 7.83
N ILE A 7 -11.58 19.28 8.25
CA ILE A 7 -10.15 19.01 8.28
C ILE A 7 -9.85 17.83 9.20
N SER A 8 -10.46 17.81 10.40
CA SER A 8 -10.28 16.72 11.36
C SER A 8 -10.74 15.38 10.80
N LYS A 9 -11.91 15.35 10.16
CA LYS A 9 -12.45 14.15 9.52
C LYS A 9 -11.56 13.66 8.39
N GLN A 10 -11.09 14.59 7.56
CA GLN A 10 -10.19 14.28 6.46
C GLN A 10 -8.85 13.74 6.94
N THR A 11 -8.33 14.30 8.03
CA THR A 11 -7.07 13.83 8.64
C THR A 11 -7.20 12.40 9.14
N LYS A 12 -8.31 12.06 9.79
CA LYS A 12 -8.57 10.70 10.27
C LYS A 12 -8.64 9.70 9.11
N VAL A 13 -9.36 10.05 8.05
CA VAL A 13 -9.47 9.22 6.85
C VAL A 13 -8.10 9.03 6.21
N ASN A 14 -7.30 10.09 6.10
CA ASN A 14 -5.96 10.01 5.53
C ASN A 14 -5.02 9.14 6.36
N LYS A 15 -5.09 9.22 7.69
CA LYS A 15 -4.33 8.36 8.58
C LYS A 15 -4.69 6.89 8.39
N ALA A 16 -5.99 6.59 8.29
CA ALA A 16 -6.46 5.23 8.05
C ALA A 16 -5.94 4.69 6.71
N ARG A 17 -5.96 5.50 5.66
CA ARG A 17 -5.44 5.13 4.34
C ARG A 17 -3.95 4.86 4.37
N LYS A 18 -3.18 5.73 5.04
CA LYS A 18 -1.73 5.54 5.22
C LYS A 18 -1.42 4.26 5.98
N SER A 19 -2.19 3.97 7.03
CA SER A 19 -2.03 2.74 7.81
C SER A 19 -2.29 1.50 6.96
N ARG A 20 -3.33 1.50 6.14
CA ARG A 20 -3.63 0.40 5.21
C ARG A 20 -2.49 0.20 4.23
N TYR A 21 -1.94 1.28 3.70
CA TYR A 21 -0.81 1.25 2.78
C TYR A 21 0.40 0.57 3.43
N LYS A 22 0.77 1.03 4.62
CA LYS A 22 1.89 0.47 5.38
C LYS A 22 1.66 -0.99 5.74
N ASN A 23 0.44 -1.34 6.17
CA ASN A 23 0.11 -2.71 6.55
C ASN A 23 0.17 -3.66 5.36
N ALA A 24 -0.30 -3.22 4.20
CA ALA A 24 -0.21 -4.01 2.98
C ALA A 24 1.25 -4.28 2.60
N LEU A 25 2.11 -3.25 2.68
CA LEU A 25 3.54 -3.41 2.42
C LEU A 25 4.21 -4.34 3.43
N LYS A 26 3.86 -4.21 4.71
CA LYS A 26 4.39 -5.08 5.77
C LYS A 26 4.02 -6.54 5.52
N LYS A 27 2.78 -6.80 5.16
CA LYS A 27 2.32 -8.15 4.87
C LYS A 27 3.09 -8.77 3.71
N MET A 28 3.29 -7.99 2.64
CA MET A 28 4.05 -8.46 1.49
C MET A 28 5.51 -8.71 1.86
N ASN A 29 6.15 -7.80 2.59
CA ASN A 29 7.52 -7.96 3.05
C ASN A 29 7.68 -9.20 3.93
N PHE A 30 6.69 -9.48 4.78
CA PHE A 30 6.67 -10.68 5.61
C PHE A 30 6.67 -11.96 4.76
N LEU A 31 5.85 -12.00 3.71
CA LEU A 31 5.82 -13.12 2.79
C LEU A 31 7.15 -13.28 2.04
N ILE A 32 7.77 -12.18 1.66
CA ILE A 32 9.07 -12.18 0.99
C ILE A 32 10.16 -12.70 1.93
N GLU A 33 10.16 -12.27 3.20
CA GLU A 33 11.12 -12.72 4.20
C GLU A 33 11.00 -14.23 4.46
N LYS A 34 9.78 -14.74 4.46
CA LYS A 34 9.52 -16.17 4.59
C LYS A 34 9.90 -16.95 3.33
N LYS A 35 10.25 -16.26 2.26
CA LYS A 35 10.54 -16.85 0.94
C LYS A 35 9.37 -17.66 0.40
N ASP A 36 8.15 -17.25 0.74
CA ASP A 36 6.93 -17.89 0.25
C ASP A 36 6.50 -17.24 -1.06
N LYS A 37 7.18 -17.59 -2.13
CA LYS A 37 6.95 -17.05 -3.47
C LYS A 37 5.51 -17.27 -3.92
N SER A 38 4.96 -18.44 -3.66
CA SER A 38 3.61 -18.80 -4.08
C SER A 38 2.57 -17.85 -3.50
N GLN A 39 2.61 -17.61 -2.20
CA GLN A 39 1.69 -16.69 -1.53
C GLN A 39 1.94 -15.23 -1.91
N ALA A 40 3.21 -14.86 -2.07
CA ALA A 40 3.57 -13.52 -2.51
C ALA A 40 2.98 -13.22 -3.88
N ILE A 41 3.07 -14.15 -4.81
CA ILE A 41 2.48 -14.00 -6.16
C ILE A 41 0.95 -13.89 -6.07
N LYS A 42 0.31 -14.68 -5.24
CA LYS A 42 -1.14 -14.63 -5.05
C LYS A 42 -1.59 -13.29 -4.43
N PHE A 43 -0.79 -12.76 -3.52
CA PHE A 43 -1.11 -11.49 -2.85
C PHE A 43 -0.81 -10.27 -3.73
N LEU A 44 0.11 -10.39 -4.67
CA LEU A 44 0.57 -9.26 -5.51
C LEU A 44 -0.58 -8.49 -6.20
N PRO A 45 -1.55 -9.15 -6.87
CA PRO A 45 -2.67 -8.41 -7.48
C PRO A 45 -3.50 -7.62 -6.47
N LYS A 46 -3.75 -8.19 -5.29
CA LYS A 46 -4.47 -7.50 -4.21
C LYS A 46 -3.69 -6.29 -3.72
N LEU A 47 -2.39 -6.48 -3.49
CA LEU A 47 -1.51 -5.41 -3.05
C LEU A 47 -1.50 -4.26 -4.06
N ASN A 48 -1.31 -4.56 -5.33
CA ASN A 48 -1.31 -3.57 -6.40
C ASN A 48 -2.63 -2.79 -6.43
N SER A 49 -3.76 -3.49 -6.34
CA SER A 49 -5.09 -2.88 -6.32
C SER A 49 -5.24 -1.94 -5.13
N GLU A 50 -4.86 -2.36 -3.93
CA GLU A 50 -4.96 -1.53 -2.73
C GLU A 50 -4.08 -0.30 -2.79
N LEU A 51 -2.82 -0.46 -3.20
CA LEU A 51 -1.89 0.65 -3.32
C LEU A 51 -2.37 1.67 -4.34
N MET A 52 -2.89 1.23 -5.47
CA MET A 52 -3.42 2.13 -6.50
C MET A 52 -4.69 2.84 -6.05
N LYS A 53 -5.58 2.17 -5.32
CA LYS A 53 -6.77 2.80 -4.74
C LYS A 53 -6.38 3.93 -3.79
N ILE A 54 -5.42 3.70 -2.93
CA ILE A 54 -4.94 4.71 -1.97
C ILE A 54 -4.25 5.86 -2.71
N ALA A 55 -3.42 5.54 -3.70
CA ALA A 55 -2.75 6.56 -4.52
C ALA A 55 -3.74 7.42 -5.30
N LYS A 56 -4.84 6.83 -5.75
CA LYS A 56 -5.90 7.53 -6.48
C LYS A 56 -6.55 8.61 -5.62
N THR A 57 -6.60 8.45 -4.31
CA THR A 57 -7.16 9.44 -3.39
C THR A 57 -6.24 10.62 -3.13
N GLY A 58 -4.99 10.57 -3.60
CA GLY A 58 -4.02 11.65 -3.41
C GLY A 58 -3.26 11.60 -2.08
N VAL A 59 -3.57 10.66 -1.21
CA VAL A 59 -2.86 10.50 0.07
C VAL A 59 -1.42 10.07 -0.14
N ILE A 60 -1.20 9.21 -1.13
CA ILE A 60 0.13 8.75 -1.55
C ILE A 60 0.29 9.07 -3.02
N LYS A 61 1.45 9.55 -3.44
CA LYS A 61 1.73 9.85 -4.84
C LYS A 61 1.73 8.57 -5.67
N LYS A 62 1.09 8.59 -6.84
CA LYS A 62 1.05 7.44 -7.76
C LYS A 62 2.45 6.94 -8.09
N ARG A 63 3.42 7.86 -8.23
CA ARG A 63 4.82 7.54 -8.49
C ARG A 63 5.40 6.65 -7.40
N ASN A 64 5.12 6.97 -6.13
CA ASN A 64 5.60 6.18 -4.99
C ASN A 64 4.96 4.79 -4.97
N ALA A 65 3.66 4.71 -5.20
CA ALA A 65 2.94 3.43 -5.24
C ALA A 65 3.49 2.55 -6.36
N SER A 66 3.65 3.09 -7.56
CA SER A 66 4.20 2.39 -8.71
C SER A 66 5.62 1.87 -8.45
N ARG A 67 6.46 2.72 -7.84
CA ARG A 67 7.83 2.36 -7.48
C ARG A 67 7.87 1.21 -6.49
N ASN A 68 7.00 1.25 -5.46
CA ASN A 68 6.93 0.20 -4.46
C ASN A 68 6.48 -1.13 -5.07
N VAL A 69 5.48 -1.11 -5.94
CA VAL A 69 5.01 -2.31 -6.64
C VAL A 69 6.13 -2.90 -7.50
N SER A 70 6.86 -2.05 -8.23
CA SER A 70 7.98 -2.48 -9.06
C SER A 70 9.08 -3.15 -8.23
N ARG A 71 9.46 -2.54 -7.11
CA ARG A 71 10.47 -3.11 -6.19
C ARG A 71 10.03 -4.46 -5.63
N ILE A 72 8.78 -4.54 -5.20
CA ILE A 72 8.21 -5.77 -4.64
C ILE A 72 8.21 -6.88 -5.69
N THR A 73 7.80 -6.56 -6.91
CA THR A 73 7.79 -7.52 -8.02
C THR A 73 9.19 -8.08 -8.28
N LYS A 74 10.20 -7.22 -8.29
CA LYS A 74 11.59 -7.65 -8.44
C LYS A 74 12.04 -8.58 -7.31
N ARG A 75 11.67 -8.26 -6.08
CA ARG A 75 12.00 -9.09 -4.91
C ARG A 75 11.36 -10.46 -5.01
N ILE A 76 10.10 -10.51 -5.42
CA ILE A 76 9.38 -11.78 -5.60
C ILE A 76 10.05 -12.62 -6.69
N ASN A 77 10.43 -12.01 -7.81
CA ASN A 77 11.11 -12.70 -8.89
C ASN A 77 12.48 -13.24 -8.48
N SER A 78 13.11 -12.63 -7.47
CA SER A 78 14.40 -13.07 -6.94
C SER A 78 14.28 -14.27 -5.99
N LEU A 79 13.08 -14.55 -5.52
CA LEU A 79 12.84 -15.72 -4.66
C LEU A 79 12.85 -17.02 -5.51
#